data_8dbf08674ee86f55a8199c40d82450c6
#
_entry.id   8dbf08674ee86f55a8199c40d82450c6
#
_cell.length_a   1.000
_cell.length_b   1.000
_cell.length_c   1.000
_cell.angle_alpha   90.00
_cell.angle_beta   90.00
_cell.angle_gamma   90.00
#
_symmetry.space_group_name_H-M   'P 1'
#
loop_
_entity.id
_entity.type
_entity.pdbx_description
1 polymer ?
#
loop_
_entity_poly.entity_id
_entity_poly.type
_entity_poly.pdbx_seq_one_letter_code
_entity_poly.pdbx_strand_id
1 'polypeptide(L)'
;KKTDVFLFNGDMVSIAEDQEQLFGGFMDKSVELFAGSVPMYYCRGNHETRGPMAPEFQQYFNPKEEELFYMFRQGPVCFVVLDCGEDKPDTDVEYYGITAYDEYRTKQAEWLKTVLHSDLYKLAPFKVIVCHMPPFGGWHGELDIAEKFIPLLNEANPDVYLCAHLHRTIRKNAGED
;
A
#
# COMPACT_ATOMS: atom_id res chain seq x y z
N LYS A 1 17.10 7.55 19.01
CA LYS A 1 15.65 7.84 19.00
C LYS A 1 14.89 6.53 19.16
N LYS A 2 13.80 6.53 19.92
CA LYS A 2 12.90 5.39 20.01
C LYS A 2 12.06 5.35 18.73
N THR A 3 11.94 4.17 18.12
CA THR A 3 11.05 3.92 16.98
C THR A 3 9.70 3.46 17.52
N ASP A 4 8.62 4.08 17.06
CA ASP A 4 7.27 3.78 17.53
C ASP A 4 6.50 2.88 16.56
N VAL A 5 6.94 2.82 15.29
CA VAL A 5 6.32 2.00 14.23
C VAL A 5 7.32 1.75 13.10
N PHE A 6 7.24 0.57 12.48
CA PHE A 6 7.83 0.28 11.17
C PHE A 6 6.71 0.13 10.14
N LEU A 7 6.93 0.67 8.96
CA LEU A 7 6.04 0.49 7.82
C LEU A 7 6.88 0.07 6.61
N PHE A 8 6.62 -1.13 6.10
CA PHE A 8 7.16 -1.61 4.84
C PHE A 8 6.26 -1.15 3.69
N ASN A 9 6.87 -0.63 2.63
CA ASN A 9 6.13 -0.10 1.49
C ASN A 9 6.32 -0.98 0.24
N GLY A 10 6.02 -2.26 0.37
CA GLY A 10 5.94 -3.24 -0.71
C GLY A 10 7.25 -3.70 -1.32
N ASP A 11 7.15 -4.69 -2.19
CA ASP A 11 8.24 -5.31 -2.95
C ASP A 11 9.36 -5.90 -2.06
N MET A 12 8.97 -6.48 -0.92
CA MET A 12 9.90 -7.17 -0.03
C MET A 12 10.24 -8.58 -0.52
N VAL A 13 9.47 -9.11 -1.47
CA VAL A 13 9.74 -10.33 -2.22
C VAL A 13 9.59 -10.07 -3.71
N SER A 14 10.33 -10.79 -4.54
CA SER A 14 10.24 -10.66 -6.00
C SER A 14 9.01 -11.39 -6.57
N ILE A 15 8.61 -12.46 -5.91
CA ILE A 15 7.44 -13.27 -6.21
C ILE A 15 7.08 -14.04 -4.93
N ALA A 16 5.81 -14.18 -4.61
CA ALA A 16 5.33 -14.94 -3.45
C ALA A 16 5.12 -16.42 -3.85
N GLU A 17 6.21 -17.19 -3.99
CA GLU A 17 6.13 -18.60 -4.39
C GLU A 17 5.71 -19.52 -3.25
N ASP A 18 6.27 -19.31 -2.06
CA ASP A 18 6.02 -20.12 -0.88
C ASP A 18 6.21 -19.32 0.42
N GLN A 19 5.88 -19.96 1.54
CA GLN A 19 6.03 -19.36 2.86
C GLN A 19 7.50 -19.11 3.23
N GLU A 20 8.44 -19.94 2.76
CA GLU A 20 9.86 -19.79 3.07
C GLU A 20 10.40 -18.48 2.50
N GLN A 21 10.00 -18.12 1.27
CA GLN A 21 10.36 -16.83 0.68
C GLN A 21 9.79 -15.65 1.47
N LEU A 22 8.51 -15.72 1.86
CA LEU A 22 7.87 -14.65 2.61
C LEU A 22 8.49 -14.49 4.00
N PHE A 23 8.63 -15.56 4.74
CA PHE A 23 9.14 -15.53 6.11
C PHE A 23 10.66 -15.37 6.15
N GLY A 24 11.41 -16.23 5.47
CA GLY A 24 12.87 -16.18 5.43
C GLY A 24 13.43 -14.96 4.71
N GLY A 25 12.68 -14.41 3.75
CA GLY A 25 13.05 -13.23 2.99
C GLY A 25 13.14 -11.96 3.85
N PHE A 26 12.12 -11.69 4.68
CA PHE A 26 12.13 -10.49 5.51
C PHE A 26 11.39 -10.61 6.85
N MET A 27 10.36 -11.46 6.98
CA MET A 27 9.53 -11.52 8.19
C MET A 27 10.32 -11.98 9.41
N ASP A 28 11.05 -13.08 9.30
CA ASP A 28 11.85 -13.63 10.40
C ASP A 28 12.92 -12.64 10.87
N LYS A 29 13.56 -11.94 9.93
CA LYS A 29 14.52 -10.88 10.26
C LYS A 29 13.86 -9.69 10.93
N SER A 30 12.66 -9.32 10.52
CA SER A 30 11.91 -8.25 11.17
C SER A 30 11.53 -8.62 12.61
N VAL A 31 11.10 -9.86 12.84
CA VAL A 31 10.80 -10.37 14.18
C VAL A 31 12.05 -10.42 15.06
N GLU A 32 13.16 -10.93 14.53
CA GLU A 32 14.45 -10.98 15.25
C GLU A 32 14.93 -9.59 15.68
N LEU A 33 14.81 -8.60 14.79
CA LEU A 33 15.41 -7.29 15.00
C LEU A 33 14.50 -6.32 15.77
N PHE A 34 13.20 -6.30 15.53
CA PHE A 34 12.32 -5.28 16.11
C PHE A 34 10.83 -5.63 16.24
N ALA A 35 10.27 -6.47 15.37
CA ALA A 35 8.81 -6.65 15.30
C ALA A 35 8.20 -7.35 16.53
N GLY A 36 9.03 -7.97 17.38
CA GLY A 36 8.61 -8.47 18.70
C GLY A 36 8.35 -7.36 19.73
N SER A 37 8.76 -6.11 19.47
CA SER A 37 8.66 -4.98 20.42
C SER A 37 8.14 -3.68 19.82
N VAL A 38 8.13 -3.56 18.49
CA VAL A 38 7.64 -2.38 17.76
C VAL A 38 6.61 -2.84 16.72
N PRO A 39 5.42 -2.21 16.66
CA PRO A 39 4.41 -2.54 15.66
C PRO A 39 4.97 -2.44 14.24
N MET A 40 4.64 -3.43 13.41
CA MET A 40 4.99 -3.48 12.01
C MET A 40 3.72 -3.44 11.17
N TYR A 41 3.70 -2.55 10.18
CA TYR A 41 2.63 -2.42 9.19
C TYR A 41 3.18 -2.68 7.80
N TYR A 42 2.31 -3.10 6.91
CA TYR A 42 2.70 -3.47 5.55
C TYR A 42 1.75 -2.87 4.53
N CYS A 43 2.32 -2.20 3.52
CA CYS A 43 1.66 -1.81 2.30
C CYS A 43 2.12 -2.77 1.20
N ARG A 44 1.21 -3.49 0.57
CA ARG A 44 1.55 -4.46 -0.47
C ARG A 44 2.07 -3.76 -1.73
N GLY A 45 3.17 -4.28 -2.31
CA GLY A 45 3.66 -3.89 -3.62
C GLY A 45 3.10 -4.80 -4.72
N ASN A 46 3.45 -4.52 -5.96
CA ASN A 46 2.98 -5.32 -7.08
C ASN A 46 3.70 -6.69 -7.17
N HIS A 47 4.89 -6.82 -6.63
CA HIS A 47 5.59 -8.11 -6.60
C HIS A 47 4.93 -9.13 -5.66
N GLU A 48 4.32 -8.71 -4.57
CA GLU A 48 3.58 -9.59 -3.66
C GLU A 48 2.24 -10.07 -4.24
N THR A 49 1.80 -9.55 -5.37
CA THR A 49 0.61 -10.04 -6.07
C THR A 49 0.92 -11.25 -6.97
N ARG A 50 2.20 -11.59 -7.11
CA ARG A 50 2.70 -12.62 -8.02
C ARG A 50 3.00 -13.92 -7.27
N GLY A 51 2.69 -15.04 -7.90
CA GLY A 51 2.99 -16.37 -7.39
C GLY A 51 1.84 -17.02 -6.63
N PRO A 52 1.99 -18.32 -6.30
CA PRO A 52 0.93 -19.14 -5.69
C PRO A 52 0.47 -18.64 -4.31
N MET A 53 1.35 -17.96 -3.56
CA MET A 53 1.04 -17.43 -2.24
C MET A 53 0.30 -16.09 -2.27
N ALA A 54 0.19 -15.44 -3.42
CA ALA A 54 -0.45 -14.12 -3.52
C ALA A 54 -1.88 -14.06 -2.94
N PRO A 55 -2.75 -15.07 -3.15
CA PRO A 55 -4.08 -15.09 -2.54
C PRO A 55 -4.06 -15.27 -1.02
N GLU A 56 -2.98 -15.85 -0.46
CA GLU A 56 -2.87 -16.10 0.98
C GLU A 56 -2.23 -14.92 1.74
N PHE A 57 -1.67 -13.96 1.02
CA PHE A 57 -0.91 -12.83 1.60
C PHE A 57 -1.72 -12.06 2.66
N GLN A 58 -2.99 -11.86 2.43
CA GLN A 58 -3.91 -11.19 3.33
C GLN A 58 -4.00 -11.86 4.73
N GLN A 59 -3.84 -13.17 4.81
CA GLN A 59 -3.89 -13.91 6.08
C GLN A 59 -2.78 -13.50 7.06
N TYR A 60 -1.66 -13.00 6.55
CA TYR A 60 -0.50 -12.61 7.35
C TYR A 60 -0.53 -11.13 7.74
N PHE A 61 -1.05 -10.26 6.88
CA PHE A 61 -0.90 -8.81 7.05
C PHE A 61 -2.18 -8.07 7.44
N ASN A 62 -3.35 -8.63 7.19
CA ASN A 62 -4.62 -8.09 7.66
C ASN A 62 -5.66 -9.19 7.86
N PRO A 63 -5.43 -10.15 8.79
CA PRO A 63 -6.25 -11.35 8.90
C PRO A 63 -7.68 -11.12 9.39
N LYS A 64 -8.00 -9.92 9.87
CA LYS A 64 -9.32 -9.56 10.39
C LYS A 64 -10.20 -8.85 9.37
N GLU A 65 -9.61 -8.34 8.32
CA GLU A 65 -10.28 -7.59 7.28
C GLU A 65 -10.28 -8.40 5.97
N GLU A 66 -11.20 -8.12 5.09
CA GLU A 66 -11.25 -8.80 3.78
C GLU A 66 -10.27 -8.22 2.77
N GLU A 67 -9.69 -7.04 3.07
CA GLU A 67 -8.87 -6.27 2.14
C GLU A 67 -7.49 -5.93 2.73
N LEU A 68 -6.53 -5.68 1.85
CA LEU A 68 -5.16 -5.27 2.22
C LEU A 68 -4.98 -3.75 2.31
N PHE A 69 -6.02 -2.98 2.05
CA PHE A 69 -6.01 -1.54 2.31
C PHE A 69 -6.72 -1.26 3.64
N TYR A 70 -6.17 -0.36 4.42
CA TYR A 70 -6.65 -0.08 5.78
C TYR A 70 -6.23 1.30 6.26
N MET A 71 -6.80 1.72 7.38
CA MET A 71 -6.44 2.95 8.07
C MET A 71 -6.17 2.67 9.54
N PHE A 72 -5.14 3.29 10.08
CA PHE A 72 -4.84 3.23 11.51
C PHE A 72 -4.27 4.55 12.02
N ARG A 73 -4.27 4.69 13.35
CA ARG A 73 -3.68 5.85 14.00
C ARG A 73 -2.58 5.43 14.95
N GLN A 74 -1.42 6.10 14.84
CA GLN A 74 -0.30 5.96 15.75
C GLN A 74 0.01 7.34 16.36
N GLY A 75 -0.40 7.54 17.60
CA GLY A 75 -0.26 8.84 18.26
C GLY A 75 -0.97 9.97 17.49
N PRO A 76 -0.25 11.04 17.09
CA PRO A 76 -0.82 12.15 16.34
C PRO A 76 -1.02 11.87 14.84
N VAL A 77 -0.48 10.77 14.32
CA VAL A 77 -0.45 10.49 12.88
C VAL A 77 -1.54 9.48 12.50
N CYS A 78 -2.35 9.82 11.51
CA CYS A 78 -3.25 8.91 10.83
C CYS A 78 -2.59 8.42 9.56
N PHE A 79 -2.51 7.11 9.40
CA PHE A 79 -2.02 6.45 8.20
C PHE A 79 -3.18 5.84 7.42
N VAL A 80 -3.24 6.13 6.14
CA VAL A 80 -4.12 5.45 5.19
C VAL A 80 -3.23 4.65 4.26
N VAL A 81 -3.31 3.33 4.35
CA VAL A 81 -2.52 2.40 3.56
C VAL A 81 -3.38 1.89 2.41
N LEU A 82 -2.91 2.14 1.21
CA LEU A 82 -3.56 1.77 -0.05
C LEU A 82 -2.84 0.57 -0.66
N ASP A 83 -3.59 -0.29 -1.32
CA ASP A 83 -3.06 -1.44 -2.04
C ASP A 83 -3.15 -1.20 -3.55
N CYS A 84 -2.01 -1.06 -4.18
CA CYS A 84 -1.96 -0.71 -5.59
C CYS A 84 -2.32 -1.86 -6.56
N GLY A 85 -2.21 -3.12 -6.13
CA GLY A 85 -2.28 -4.25 -7.05
C GLY A 85 -1.12 -4.27 -8.05
N GLU A 86 -1.36 -4.67 -9.28
CA GLU A 86 -0.37 -4.75 -10.35
C GLU A 86 -0.27 -3.47 -11.21
N ASP A 87 0.86 -3.34 -11.90
CA ASP A 87 1.22 -2.16 -12.68
C ASP A 87 0.69 -2.16 -14.12
N LYS A 88 0.36 -3.34 -14.68
CA LYS A 88 -0.20 -3.48 -16.03
C LYS A 88 -1.73 -3.62 -15.98
N PRO A 89 -2.42 -3.43 -17.11
CA PRO A 89 -3.88 -3.66 -17.17
C PRO A 89 -4.22 -5.14 -16.97
N ASP A 90 -5.41 -5.41 -16.43
CA ASP A 90 -5.90 -6.78 -16.21
C ASP A 90 -5.95 -7.63 -17.49
N THR A 91 -6.00 -6.98 -18.65
CA THR A 91 -5.96 -7.64 -19.98
C THR A 91 -4.56 -8.02 -20.43
N ASP A 92 -3.51 -7.70 -19.65
CA ASP A 92 -2.14 -8.05 -20.02
C ASP A 92 -1.96 -9.56 -20.07
N VAL A 93 -1.20 -10.04 -21.07
CA VAL A 93 -0.97 -11.47 -21.29
C VAL A 93 -0.23 -12.15 -20.13
N GLU A 94 0.55 -11.39 -19.38
CA GLU A 94 1.28 -11.89 -18.19
C GLU A 94 0.35 -12.32 -17.07
N TYR A 95 -0.88 -11.81 -17.04
CA TYR A 95 -1.85 -12.11 -15.99
C TYR A 95 -2.87 -13.20 -16.38
N TYR A 96 -2.78 -13.73 -17.59
CA TYR A 96 -3.64 -14.82 -18.09
C TYR A 96 -5.16 -14.58 -17.93
N GLY A 97 -5.58 -13.33 -17.78
CA GLY A 97 -6.97 -12.95 -17.57
C GLY A 97 -7.55 -13.36 -16.20
N ILE A 98 -6.71 -13.58 -15.19
CA ILE A 98 -7.12 -13.98 -13.84
C ILE A 98 -7.05 -12.86 -12.80
N THR A 99 -6.65 -11.66 -13.21
CA THR A 99 -6.60 -10.49 -12.33
C THR A 99 -7.81 -9.57 -12.52
N ALA A 100 -8.12 -8.80 -11.49
CA ALA A 100 -9.18 -7.79 -11.46
C ALA A 100 -8.75 -6.55 -10.68
N TYR A 101 -7.51 -6.08 -10.90
CA TYR A 101 -6.95 -4.96 -10.13
C TYR A 101 -7.55 -3.61 -10.51
N ASP A 102 -8.04 -3.43 -11.73
CA ASP A 102 -8.74 -2.21 -12.14
C ASP A 102 -10.06 -2.04 -11.37
N GLU A 103 -10.81 -3.14 -11.19
CA GLU A 103 -12.01 -3.18 -10.36
C GLU A 103 -11.67 -3.05 -8.87
N TYR A 104 -10.62 -3.71 -8.42
CA TYR A 104 -10.12 -3.64 -7.05
C TYR A 104 -9.76 -2.21 -6.64
N ARG A 105 -9.06 -1.45 -7.49
CA ARG A 105 -8.77 -0.03 -7.25
C ARG A 105 -10.04 0.83 -7.25
N THR A 106 -11.03 0.48 -8.05
CA THR A 106 -12.35 1.16 -8.04
C THR A 106 -13.06 0.93 -6.70
N LYS A 107 -13.12 -0.31 -6.22
CA LYS A 107 -13.66 -0.65 -4.89
C LYS A 107 -12.93 0.11 -3.78
N GLN A 108 -11.62 0.16 -3.87
CA GLN A 108 -10.78 0.87 -2.90
C GLN A 108 -11.02 2.40 -2.91
N ALA A 109 -11.28 3.01 -4.07
CA ALA A 109 -11.64 4.42 -4.15
C ALA A 109 -12.96 4.73 -3.41
N GLU A 110 -13.95 3.84 -3.48
CA GLU A 110 -15.20 4.00 -2.71
C GLU A 110 -14.96 3.88 -1.19
N TRP A 111 -14.13 2.93 -0.76
CA TRP A 111 -13.70 2.85 0.64
C TRP A 111 -12.95 4.12 1.06
N LEU A 112 -12.03 4.60 0.22
CA LEU A 112 -11.22 5.80 0.49
C LEU A 112 -12.11 7.03 0.72
N LYS A 113 -13.15 7.26 -0.09
CA LYS A 113 -14.14 8.31 0.14
C LYS A 113 -14.70 8.25 1.57
N THR A 114 -15.02 7.06 2.05
CA THR A 114 -15.62 6.88 3.38
C THR A 114 -14.61 7.19 4.48
N VAL A 115 -13.40 6.65 4.42
CA VAL A 115 -12.41 6.81 5.51
C VAL A 115 -11.84 8.21 5.60
N LEU A 116 -11.68 8.91 4.47
CA LEU A 116 -11.22 10.30 4.46
C LEU A 116 -12.23 11.26 5.12
N HIS A 117 -13.51 10.87 5.21
CA HIS A 117 -14.55 11.62 5.92
C HIS A 117 -14.73 11.22 7.39
N SER A 118 -14.04 10.18 7.85
CA SER A 118 -14.14 9.71 9.23
C SER A 118 -13.49 10.67 10.24
N ASP A 119 -13.95 10.62 11.48
CA ASP A 119 -13.35 11.39 12.58
C ASP A 119 -11.91 10.95 12.84
N LEU A 120 -11.60 9.67 12.64
CA LEU A 120 -10.24 9.14 12.81
C LEU A 120 -9.24 9.85 11.90
N TYR A 121 -9.62 10.12 10.65
CA TYR A 121 -8.82 10.88 9.69
C TYR A 121 -8.86 12.39 9.98
N LYS A 122 -10.06 12.97 10.04
CA LYS A 122 -10.27 14.42 10.13
C LYS A 122 -9.63 15.04 11.38
N LEU A 123 -9.72 14.35 12.52
CA LEU A 123 -9.19 14.85 13.79
C LEU A 123 -7.71 14.50 14.01
N ALA A 124 -7.05 13.85 13.06
CA ALA A 124 -5.61 13.58 13.14
C ALA A 124 -4.82 14.86 12.87
N PRO A 125 -3.87 15.24 13.75
CA PRO A 125 -2.95 16.35 13.50
C PRO A 125 -2.11 16.19 12.24
N PHE A 126 -1.70 14.95 11.93
CA PHE A 126 -0.93 14.61 10.74
C PHE A 126 -1.56 13.45 9.99
N LYS A 127 -1.53 13.51 8.66
CA LYS A 127 -2.18 12.56 7.75
C LYS A 127 -1.18 12.08 6.72
N VAL A 128 -0.94 10.79 6.69
CA VAL A 128 0.02 10.15 5.80
C VAL A 128 -0.70 9.11 4.95
N ILE A 129 -0.58 9.24 3.65
CA ILE A 129 -1.03 8.22 2.69
C ILE A 129 0.17 7.36 2.34
N VAL A 130 -0.02 6.06 2.29
CA VAL A 130 1.00 5.09 1.89
C VAL A 130 0.44 4.26 0.77
N CYS A 131 1.12 4.21 -0.36
CA CYS A 131 0.81 3.35 -1.49
C CYS A 131 2.12 2.97 -2.16
N HIS A 132 2.30 1.71 -2.52
CA HIS A 132 3.55 1.29 -3.12
C HIS A 132 3.82 2.00 -4.44
N MET A 133 2.87 1.99 -5.36
CA MET A 133 3.00 2.72 -6.62
C MET A 133 2.70 4.22 -6.43
N PRO A 134 3.49 5.10 -7.05
CA PRO A 134 3.21 6.53 -7.06
C PRO A 134 2.06 6.86 -8.05
N PRO A 135 1.41 8.01 -7.92
CA PRO A 135 0.40 8.47 -8.89
C PRO A 135 1.02 9.11 -10.13
N PHE A 136 2.22 8.70 -10.50
CA PHE A 136 2.97 9.18 -11.68
C PHE A 136 4.03 8.14 -12.07
N GLY A 137 4.35 8.05 -13.34
CA GLY A 137 5.34 7.10 -13.86
C GLY A 137 5.04 6.77 -15.31
N GLY A 138 3.98 6.10 -15.61
CA GLY A 138 3.58 5.79 -16.99
C GLY A 138 3.01 4.39 -17.17
N TRP A 139 3.06 3.55 -16.16
CA TRP A 139 2.38 2.27 -16.17
C TRP A 139 0.88 2.45 -15.92
N HIS A 140 0.10 1.48 -16.35
CA HIS A 140 -1.35 1.52 -16.23
C HIS A 140 -1.82 1.69 -14.77
N GLY A 141 -1.23 0.94 -13.84
CA GLY A 141 -1.60 1.02 -12.42
C GLY A 141 -1.35 2.40 -11.79
N GLU A 142 -0.26 3.07 -12.16
CA GLU A 142 0.06 4.43 -11.72
C GLU A 142 -0.95 5.46 -12.25
N LEU A 143 -1.35 5.31 -13.52
CA LEU A 143 -2.34 6.19 -14.15
C LEU A 143 -3.72 5.97 -13.56
N ASP A 144 -4.10 4.73 -13.27
CA ASP A 144 -5.36 4.38 -12.65
C ASP A 144 -5.45 4.89 -11.19
N ILE A 145 -4.34 4.81 -10.43
CA ILE A 145 -4.21 5.45 -9.11
C ILE A 145 -4.36 6.98 -9.22
N ALA A 146 -3.70 7.59 -10.20
CA ALA A 146 -3.81 9.04 -10.41
C ALA A 146 -5.26 9.45 -10.70
N GLU A 147 -5.97 8.71 -11.53
CA GLU A 147 -7.34 8.98 -11.89
C GLU A 147 -8.31 8.77 -10.71
N LYS A 148 -8.17 7.64 -9.97
CA LYS A 148 -9.14 7.22 -8.97
C LYS A 148 -8.88 7.78 -7.58
N PHE A 149 -7.62 7.92 -7.16
CA PHE A 149 -7.29 8.29 -5.77
C PHE A 149 -6.92 9.76 -5.63
N ILE A 150 -6.18 10.34 -6.57
CA ILE A 150 -5.65 11.70 -6.41
C ILE A 150 -6.74 12.76 -6.26
N PRO A 151 -7.87 12.75 -6.98
CA PRO A 151 -8.94 13.70 -6.74
C PRO A 151 -9.47 13.67 -5.30
N LEU A 152 -9.63 12.46 -4.72
CA LEU A 152 -10.09 12.27 -3.35
C LEU A 152 -9.05 12.76 -2.33
N LEU A 153 -7.78 12.46 -2.58
CA LEU A 153 -6.68 12.88 -1.72
C LEU A 153 -6.46 14.39 -1.75
N ASN A 154 -6.60 15.02 -2.91
CA ASN A 154 -6.52 16.49 -3.02
C ASN A 154 -7.62 17.19 -2.20
N GLU A 155 -8.83 16.65 -2.19
CA GLU A 155 -9.93 17.16 -1.35
C GLU A 155 -9.63 16.95 0.15
N ALA A 156 -9.09 15.78 0.51
CA ALA A 156 -8.79 15.40 1.89
C ALA A 156 -7.53 16.05 2.46
N ASN A 157 -6.68 16.61 1.61
CA ASN A 157 -5.46 17.37 1.93
C ASN A 157 -4.54 16.65 2.94
N PRO A 158 -3.95 15.50 2.59
CA PRO A 158 -2.95 14.83 3.42
C PRO A 158 -1.64 15.62 3.48
N ASP A 159 -0.86 15.41 4.55
CA ASP A 159 0.44 16.07 4.72
C ASP A 159 1.54 15.41 3.87
N VAL A 160 1.45 14.09 3.66
CA VAL A 160 2.47 13.31 2.95
C VAL A 160 1.83 12.14 2.19
N TYR A 161 2.32 11.91 0.98
CA TYR A 161 2.12 10.67 0.22
C TYR A 161 3.46 9.93 0.10
N LEU A 162 3.55 8.73 0.67
CA LEU A 162 4.75 7.88 0.61
C LEU A 162 4.56 6.81 -0.45
N CYS A 163 5.50 6.72 -1.37
CA CYS A 163 5.52 5.69 -2.41
C CYS A 163 6.92 5.10 -2.61
N ALA A 164 7.01 4.01 -3.37
CA ALA A 164 8.21 3.28 -3.72
C ALA A 164 8.22 2.95 -5.23
N HIS A 165 8.29 1.69 -5.64
CA HIS A 165 8.12 1.15 -6.99
C HIS A 165 9.16 1.61 -8.02
N LEU A 166 9.44 2.90 -8.15
CA LEU A 166 10.29 3.46 -9.21
C LEU A 166 11.80 3.28 -8.99
N HIS A 167 12.23 2.68 -7.88
CA HIS A 167 13.64 2.43 -7.52
C HIS A 167 14.53 3.68 -7.61
N ARG A 168 13.98 4.86 -7.30
CA ARG A 168 14.70 6.14 -7.29
C ARG A 168 14.15 7.06 -6.22
N THR A 169 15.00 7.96 -5.72
CA THR A 169 14.56 8.98 -4.76
C THR A 169 13.95 10.16 -5.50
N ILE A 170 12.69 10.43 -5.24
CA ILE A 170 11.96 11.59 -5.75
C ILE A 170 11.28 12.28 -4.59
N ARG A 171 11.31 13.60 -4.58
CA ARG A 171 10.48 14.42 -3.72
C ARG A 171 9.77 15.46 -4.59
N LYS A 172 8.45 15.49 -4.50
CA LYS A 172 7.61 16.54 -5.09
C LYS A 172 6.90 17.28 -3.96
N ASN A 173 6.80 18.59 -4.06
CA ASN A 173 5.99 19.40 -3.16
C ASN A 173 4.59 19.58 -3.75
N ALA A 174 3.63 19.98 -2.92
CA ALA A 174 2.28 20.26 -3.40
C ALA A 174 2.31 21.33 -4.52
N GLY A 175 1.66 21.01 -5.65
CA GLY A 175 1.62 21.87 -6.83
C GLY A 175 2.81 21.75 -7.79
N GLU A 176 3.74 20.81 -7.58
CA GLU A 176 4.79 20.44 -8.53
C GLU A 176 4.30 19.29 -9.43
N ASP A 177 4.40 19.46 -10.76
CA ASP A 177 4.03 18.46 -11.78
C ASP A 177 5.04 17.31 -11.89
#